data_90f5aa18a15a7b4f785595b914f9b10f
#
_entry.id   90f5aa18a15a7b4f785595b914f9b10f
#
_cell.length_a   1.000
_cell.length_b   1.000
_cell.length_c   1.000
_cell.angle_alpha   90.00
_cell.angle_beta   90.00
_cell.angle_gamma   90.00
#
_symmetry.space_group_name_H-M   'P 1'
#
loop_
_entity.id
_entity.type
_entity.pdbx_description
1 polymer ?
#
loop_
_entity_poly.entity_id
_entity_poly.type
_entity_poly.pdbx_seq_one_letter_code
_entity_poly.pdbx_strand_id
1 'polypeptide(L)'
;LEANLRTPYIYGFELLDLHDYLGQGTALVGILDPFWDSKGYVTPNEWRQFCDETVLLARIESYCIDRAKNATISIPIEVSHFGRAPLQSVRIHWQLEQQPVTEYTYGEHGKTLTQTVFQPPVLCGTLKQRDYALEKNQSAGCIYLNMEDIQPDCAYVLRVSIEANGKIVENTWPFWIF
;
A
#
# COMPACT_ATOMS: atom_id res chain seq x y z
N LEU A 1 -8.98 7.28 1.49
CA LEU A 1 -9.68 6.48 0.47
C LEU A 1 -9.82 5.02 0.87
N GLU A 2 -8.76 4.33 1.27
CA GLU A 2 -8.84 2.93 1.71
C GLU A 2 -9.85 2.70 2.83
N ALA A 3 -9.90 3.60 3.84
CA ALA A 3 -10.89 3.52 4.92
C ALA A 3 -12.33 3.59 4.38
N ASN A 4 -12.58 4.41 3.36
CA ASN A 4 -13.87 4.45 2.67
C ASN A 4 -14.19 3.12 1.99
N LEU A 5 -13.25 2.54 1.27
CA LEU A 5 -13.42 1.26 0.58
C LEU A 5 -13.62 0.08 1.56
N ARG A 6 -13.08 0.17 2.79
CA ARG A 6 -13.25 -0.84 3.85
C ARG A 6 -14.53 -0.64 4.68
N THR A 7 -15.21 0.50 4.54
CA THR A 7 -16.39 0.81 5.34
C THR A 7 -17.65 0.46 4.56
N PRO A 8 -18.51 -0.43 5.08
CA PRO A 8 -19.82 -0.71 4.48
C PRO A 8 -20.65 0.58 4.35
N TYR A 9 -21.53 0.63 3.35
CA TYR A 9 -22.51 1.72 3.12
C TYR A 9 -21.92 3.10 2.76
N ILE A 10 -20.61 3.25 2.59
CA ILE A 10 -20.02 4.46 2.03
C ILE A 10 -19.70 4.18 0.55
N TYR A 11 -20.37 4.86 -0.37
CA TYR A 11 -20.31 4.53 -1.81
C TYR A 11 -19.54 5.54 -2.66
N GLY A 12 -18.91 6.52 -2.05
CA GLY A 12 -18.15 7.51 -2.79
C GLY A 12 -17.34 8.42 -1.87
N PHE A 13 -16.57 9.29 -2.47
CA PHE A 13 -15.83 10.34 -1.81
C PHE A 13 -15.78 11.57 -2.70
N GLU A 14 -15.58 12.70 -2.11
CA GLU A 14 -15.25 13.95 -2.79
C GLU A 14 -13.82 14.34 -2.42
N LEU A 15 -13.06 14.77 -3.42
CA LEU A 15 -11.72 15.31 -3.23
C LEU A 15 -11.74 16.81 -3.49
N LEU A 16 -11.44 17.60 -2.50
CA LEU A 16 -11.24 19.03 -2.60
C LEU A 16 -9.78 19.35 -2.30
N ASP A 17 -8.94 19.62 -3.26
CA ASP A 17 -9.14 19.72 -4.72
C ASP A 17 -8.22 18.74 -5.45
N LEU A 18 -8.50 18.45 -6.73
CA LEU A 18 -7.56 17.72 -7.59
C LEU A 18 -6.38 18.63 -7.97
N HIS A 19 -6.64 19.87 -8.31
CA HIS A 19 -5.62 20.89 -8.55
C HIS A 19 -5.88 22.14 -7.72
N ASP A 20 -4.86 22.95 -7.50
CA ASP A 20 -4.99 24.21 -6.77
C ASP A 20 -5.97 25.17 -7.46
N TYR A 21 -6.78 25.82 -6.66
CA TYR A 21 -7.71 26.84 -7.13
C TYR A 21 -7.21 28.24 -6.78
N LEU A 22 -6.81 29.02 -7.78
CA LEU A 22 -6.29 30.39 -7.59
C LEU A 22 -7.35 31.41 -7.25
N GLY A 23 -8.62 31.10 -7.41
CA GLY A 23 -9.74 32.01 -7.08
C GLY A 23 -9.96 32.21 -5.59
N GLN A 24 -9.32 31.42 -4.76
CA GLN A 24 -9.38 31.52 -3.29
C GLN A 24 -7.95 31.40 -2.72
N GLY A 25 -7.47 32.42 -2.06
CA GLY A 25 -6.06 32.52 -1.63
C GLY A 25 -5.57 31.45 -0.65
N THR A 26 -6.46 30.64 -0.08
CA THR A 26 -6.13 29.52 0.82
C THR A 26 -6.35 28.14 0.20
N ALA A 27 -6.79 28.06 -1.07
CA ALA A 27 -7.13 26.82 -1.74
C ALA A 27 -5.94 26.25 -2.54
N LEU A 28 -4.76 26.20 -1.91
CA LEU A 28 -3.55 25.56 -2.47
C LEU A 28 -3.41 24.13 -1.91
N VAL A 29 -4.49 23.40 -1.88
CA VAL A 29 -4.61 22.05 -1.28
C VAL A 29 -4.67 20.93 -2.32
N GLY A 30 -4.62 21.28 -3.61
CA GLY A 30 -4.65 20.32 -4.71
C GLY A 30 -3.43 19.39 -4.71
N ILE A 31 -3.61 18.22 -5.30
CA ILE A 31 -2.54 17.26 -5.59
C ILE A 31 -1.66 17.79 -6.73
N LEU A 32 -2.28 18.48 -7.66
CA LEU A 32 -1.63 19.17 -8.78
C LEU A 32 -1.60 20.67 -8.51
N ASP A 33 -0.69 21.36 -9.15
CA ASP A 33 -0.63 22.81 -9.14
C ASP A 33 -1.71 23.43 -10.06
N PRO A 34 -1.85 24.77 -10.13
CA PRO A 34 -2.86 25.41 -10.98
C PRO A 34 -2.67 25.17 -12.48
N PHE A 35 -1.50 24.73 -12.90
CA PHE A 35 -1.16 24.39 -14.30
C PHE A 35 -1.29 22.91 -14.61
N TRP A 36 -1.79 22.12 -13.66
CA TRP A 36 -1.92 20.66 -13.74
C TRP A 36 -0.59 19.90 -13.67
N ASP A 37 0.47 20.56 -13.20
CA ASP A 37 1.74 19.93 -12.98
C ASP A 37 1.76 19.23 -11.60
N SER A 38 2.52 18.15 -11.49
CA SER A 38 2.66 17.41 -10.25
C SER A 38 3.43 18.22 -9.21
N LYS A 39 2.89 18.32 -8.00
CA LYS A 39 3.58 18.87 -6.83
C LYS A 39 4.55 17.87 -6.16
N GLY A 40 4.66 16.66 -6.69
CA GLY A 40 5.55 15.63 -6.16
C GLY A 40 5.07 14.94 -4.89
N TYR A 41 3.81 15.11 -4.48
CA TYR A 41 3.26 14.48 -3.26
C TYR A 41 2.96 13.00 -3.47
N VAL A 42 2.54 12.63 -4.68
CA VAL A 42 2.14 11.28 -5.04
C VAL A 42 2.37 11.06 -6.53
N THR A 43 2.86 9.90 -6.89
CA THR A 43 2.97 9.48 -8.29
C THR A 43 1.65 8.89 -8.79
N PRO A 44 1.41 8.83 -10.12
CA PRO A 44 0.24 8.15 -10.67
C PRO A 44 0.13 6.67 -10.26
N ASN A 45 1.26 5.99 -10.06
CA ASN A 45 1.25 4.59 -9.63
C ASN A 45 0.84 4.45 -8.16
N GLU A 46 1.37 5.29 -7.27
CA GLU A 46 0.94 5.35 -5.87
C GLU A 46 -0.54 5.72 -5.76
N TRP A 47 -1.02 6.66 -6.58
CA TRP A 47 -2.44 7.03 -6.60
C TRP A 47 -3.33 5.84 -6.94
N ARG A 48 -2.94 5.02 -7.93
CA ARG A 48 -3.70 3.84 -8.33
C ARG A 48 -3.75 2.75 -7.28
N GLN A 49 -2.83 2.70 -6.34
CA GLN A 49 -2.85 1.71 -5.26
C GLN A 49 -4.13 1.80 -4.42
N PHE A 50 -4.70 2.98 -4.27
CA PHE A 50 -5.89 3.23 -3.45
C PHE A 50 -7.06 3.89 -4.20
N CYS A 51 -6.89 4.24 -5.46
CA CYS A 51 -7.90 4.88 -6.30
C CYS A 51 -7.85 4.35 -7.73
N ASP A 52 -8.32 3.14 -7.94
CA ASP A 52 -8.45 2.49 -9.24
C ASP A 52 -9.71 1.61 -9.25
N GLU A 53 -10.05 1.03 -10.40
CA GLU A 53 -11.17 0.11 -10.55
C GLU A 53 -11.04 -1.16 -9.69
N THR A 54 -9.82 -1.56 -9.36
CA THR A 54 -9.51 -2.66 -8.45
C THR A 54 -8.52 -2.19 -7.41
N VAL A 55 -8.87 -2.31 -6.14
CA VAL A 55 -8.02 -1.91 -5.02
C VAL A 55 -7.90 -3.06 -4.03
N LEU A 56 -6.65 -3.38 -3.69
CA LEU A 56 -6.32 -4.30 -2.60
C LEU A 56 -6.26 -3.53 -1.29
N LEU A 57 -6.81 -4.10 -0.23
CA LEU A 57 -6.96 -3.47 1.07
C LEU A 57 -6.42 -4.39 2.16
N ALA A 58 -5.70 -3.83 3.13
CA ALA A 58 -5.25 -4.53 4.32
C ALA A 58 -5.85 -3.89 5.58
N ARG A 59 -6.31 -4.71 6.52
CA ARG A 59 -6.75 -4.24 7.84
C ARG A 59 -5.60 -4.34 8.82
N ILE A 60 -4.78 -3.31 8.84
CA ILE A 60 -3.65 -3.17 9.78
C ILE A 60 -4.14 -2.36 10.97
N GLU A 61 -4.14 -2.96 12.16
CA GLU A 61 -4.62 -2.32 13.38
C GLU A 61 -3.63 -1.26 13.90
N SER A 62 -2.34 -1.53 13.75
CA SER A 62 -1.27 -0.61 14.13
C SER A 62 -0.13 -0.67 13.14
N TYR A 63 0.40 0.50 12.80
CA TYR A 63 1.61 0.63 11.98
C TYR A 63 2.91 0.57 12.81
N CYS A 64 2.78 0.48 14.13
CA CYS A 64 3.87 0.25 15.07
C CYS A 64 3.55 -0.99 15.88
N ILE A 65 4.33 -2.05 15.72
CA ILE A 65 4.06 -3.37 16.25
C ILE A 65 5.12 -3.73 17.27
N ASP A 66 4.68 -3.97 18.50
CA ASP A 66 5.52 -4.47 19.59
C ASP A 66 5.62 -6.01 19.48
N ARG A 67 6.79 -6.48 19.06
CA ARG A 67 7.06 -7.92 18.91
C ARG A 67 6.92 -8.69 20.22
N ALA A 68 7.27 -8.08 21.33
CA ALA A 68 7.21 -8.75 22.64
C ALA A 68 5.78 -9.01 23.10
N LYS A 69 4.82 -8.23 22.60
CA LYS A 69 3.39 -8.38 22.92
C LYS A 69 2.62 -9.22 21.91
N ASN A 70 3.19 -9.45 20.74
CA ASN A 70 2.50 -10.11 19.64
C ASN A 70 3.33 -11.29 19.10
N ALA A 71 2.94 -12.51 19.40
CA ALA A 71 3.59 -13.69 18.83
C ALA A 71 3.29 -13.85 17.33
N THR A 72 2.06 -13.52 16.94
CA THR A 72 1.59 -13.57 15.55
C THR A 72 0.67 -12.38 15.28
N ILE A 73 0.83 -11.76 14.13
CA ILE A 73 -0.10 -10.73 13.64
C ILE A 73 -0.95 -11.33 12.52
N SER A 74 -2.23 -11.03 12.56
CA SER A 74 -3.17 -11.37 11.50
C SER A 74 -3.57 -10.11 10.73
N ILE A 75 -3.41 -10.13 9.41
CA ILE A 75 -3.75 -9.02 8.53
C ILE A 75 -4.82 -9.49 7.54
N PRO A 76 -6.10 -9.21 7.81
CA PRO A 76 -7.17 -9.50 6.85
C PRO A 76 -6.96 -8.69 5.57
N ILE A 77 -7.09 -9.38 4.43
CA ILE A 77 -6.98 -8.76 3.10
C ILE A 77 -8.36 -8.77 2.46
N GLU A 78 -8.70 -7.66 1.84
CA GLU A 78 -9.94 -7.45 1.13
C GLU A 78 -9.67 -6.92 -0.29
N VAL A 79 -10.64 -7.13 -1.18
CA VAL A 79 -10.64 -6.63 -2.55
C VAL A 79 -11.87 -5.76 -2.75
N SER A 80 -11.68 -4.57 -3.28
CA SER A 80 -12.75 -3.74 -3.85
C SER A 80 -12.57 -3.72 -5.35
N HIS A 81 -13.60 -4.10 -6.09
CA HIS A 81 -13.53 -4.21 -7.54
C HIS A 81 -14.79 -3.62 -8.20
N PHE A 82 -14.57 -2.63 -9.07
CA PHE A 82 -15.61 -1.92 -9.83
C PHE A 82 -15.26 -1.84 -11.32
N GLY A 83 -14.52 -2.83 -11.82
CA GLY A 83 -14.18 -2.93 -13.24
C GLY A 83 -15.38 -3.29 -14.12
N ARG A 84 -15.11 -3.67 -15.37
CA ARG A 84 -16.18 -3.95 -16.36
C ARG A 84 -16.85 -5.31 -16.18
N ALA A 85 -16.17 -6.26 -15.55
CA ALA A 85 -16.64 -7.62 -15.33
C ALA A 85 -16.02 -8.18 -14.04
N PRO A 86 -16.67 -9.16 -13.39
CA PRO A 86 -16.10 -9.84 -12.23
C PRO A 86 -14.73 -10.44 -12.52
N LEU A 87 -13.86 -10.45 -11.53
CA LEU A 87 -12.58 -11.14 -11.61
C LEU A 87 -12.77 -12.64 -11.36
N GLN A 88 -12.17 -13.46 -12.20
CA GLN A 88 -12.29 -14.92 -12.14
C GLN A 88 -10.96 -15.55 -11.75
N SER A 89 -11.01 -16.49 -10.80
CA SER A 89 -9.88 -17.34 -10.44
C SER A 89 -8.61 -16.59 -10.08
N VAL A 90 -8.76 -15.47 -9.37
CA VAL A 90 -7.64 -14.61 -8.98
C VAL A 90 -6.93 -15.15 -7.75
N ARG A 91 -5.61 -15.16 -7.80
CA ARG A 91 -4.72 -15.48 -6.68
C ARG A 91 -4.00 -14.23 -6.22
N ILE A 92 -4.04 -13.98 -4.93
CA ILE A 92 -3.32 -12.87 -4.30
C ILE A 92 -1.96 -13.36 -3.86
N HIS A 93 -0.92 -12.63 -4.27
CA HIS A 93 0.45 -12.79 -3.82
C HIS A 93 0.75 -11.71 -2.79
N TRP A 94 1.54 -12.05 -1.80
CA TRP A 94 2.01 -11.09 -0.81
C TRP A 94 3.47 -11.32 -0.46
N GLN A 95 4.15 -10.26 -0.10
CA GLN A 95 5.51 -10.31 0.39
C GLN A 95 5.74 -9.23 1.45
N LEU A 96 6.53 -9.58 2.44
CA LEU A 96 7.03 -8.67 3.46
C LEU A 96 8.46 -8.31 3.11
N GLU A 97 8.70 -7.05 2.84
CA GLU A 97 9.99 -6.50 2.48
C GLU A 97 10.52 -5.66 3.64
N GLN A 98 11.79 -5.80 3.99
CA GLN A 98 12.44 -4.83 4.84
C GLN A 98 12.66 -3.56 4.03
N GLN A 99 12.37 -2.38 4.60
CA GLN A 99 12.65 -1.13 3.89
C GLN A 99 14.15 -1.01 3.60
N PRO A 100 14.52 -0.54 2.41
CA PRO A 100 15.92 -0.38 2.06
C PRO A 100 16.60 0.59 3.03
N VAL A 101 17.74 0.19 3.52
CA VAL A 101 18.58 1.04 4.37
C VAL A 101 19.44 1.92 3.47
N THR A 102 19.40 3.21 3.73
CA THR A 102 20.31 4.15 3.06
C THR A 102 21.59 4.24 3.85
N GLU A 103 22.65 3.65 3.32
CA GLU A 103 23.99 3.76 3.91
C GLU A 103 24.67 5.06 3.45
N TYR A 104 25.18 5.82 4.41
CA TYR A 104 25.93 7.04 4.17
C TYR A 104 27.41 6.75 4.38
N THR A 105 28.21 6.78 3.33
CA THR A 105 29.67 6.74 3.44
C THR A 105 30.23 8.13 3.25
N TYR A 106 31.00 8.59 4.23
CA TYR A 106 31.74 9.85 4.14
C TYR A 106 33.03 9.60 3.35
N GLY A 107 33.07 10.09 2.12
CA GLY A 107 34.30 10.04 1.32
C GLY A 107 35.33 11.10 1.74
N GLU A 108 36.59 10.91 1.37
CA GLU A 108 37.62 11.95 1.44
C GLU A 108 37.10 13.21 0.72
N HIS A 109 37.18 14.36 1.36
CA HIS A 109 36.64 15.66 0.91
C HIS A 109 35.14 15.92 1.20
N GLY A 110 34.51 15.23 2.16
CA GLY A 110 33.17 15.56 2.61
C GLY A 110 32.04 15.25 1.61
N LYS A 111 32.30 14.48 0.58
CA LYS A 111 31.24 13.97 -0.31
C LYS A 111 30.57 12.75 0.35
N THR A 112 29.27 12.87 0.62
CA THR A 112 28.45 11.77 1.07
C THR A 112 28.06 10.93 -0.13
N LEU A 113 28.48 9.67 -0.15
CA LEU A 113 27.98 8.67 -1.09
C LEU A 113 26.80 7.97 -0.43
N THR A 114 25.67 7.96 -1.11
CA THR A 114 24.44 7.31 -0.66
C THR A 114 24.26 6.02 -1.44
N GLN A 115 24.20 4.90 -0.77
CA GLN A 115 23.90 3.60 -1.39
C GLN A 115 22.59 3.08 -0.78
N THR A 116 21.62 2.80 -1.63
CA THR A 116 20.39 2.12 -1.23
C THR A 116 20.57 0.62 -1.42
N VAL A 117 20.53 -0.12 -0.33
CA VAL A 117 20.63 -1.59 -0.35
C VAL A 117 19.23 -2.18 -0.31
N PHE A 118 18.83 -2.83 -1.40
CA PHE A 118 17.59 -3.60 -1.46
C PHE A 118 17.86 -5.03 -0.99
N GLN A 119 17.02 -5.50 -0.07
CA GLN A 119 17.07 -6.87 0.42
C GLN A 119 15.94 -7.70 -0.22
N PRO A 120 16.12 -9.02 -0.37
CA PRO A 120 15.04 -9.89 -0.80
C PRO A 120 13.89 -9.86 0.23
N PRO A 121 12.66 -10.22 -0.17
CA PRO A 121 11.55 -10.33 0.77
C PRO A 121 11.89 -11.25 1.94
N VAL A 122 11.55 -10.82 3.15
CA VAL A 122 11.77 -11.60 4.39
C VAL A 122 10.80 -12.77 4.45
N LEU A 123 9.54 -12.52 4.09
CA LEU A 123 8.47 -13.51 4.02
C LEU A 123 7.66 -13.28 2.74
N CYS A 124 7.12 -14.34 2.18
CA CYS A 124 6.19 -14.25 1.07
C CYS A 124 5.20 -15.41 1.08
N GLY A 125 4.09 -15.23 0.37
CA GLY A 125 3.09 -16.28 0.25
C GLY A 125 1.97 -15.93 -0.71
N THR A 126 0.97 -16.78 -0.73
CA THR A 126 -0.23 -16.59 -1.55
C THR A 126 -1.48 -16.88 -0.74
N LEU A 127 -2.54 -16.14 -1.01
CA LEU A 127 -3.87 -16.44 -0.50
C LEU A 127 -4.60 -17.41 -1.44
N LYS A 128 -5.65 -18.03 -0.91
CA LYS A 128 -6.48 -18.98 -1.69
C LYS A 128 -7.11 -18.25 -2.88
N GLN A 129 -7.03 -18.88 -4.03
CA GLN A 129 -7.66 -18.41 -5.26
C GLN A 129 -9.17 -18.23 -5.09
N ARG A 130 -9.71 -17.11 -5.58
CA ARG A 130 -11.12 -16.72 -5.46
C ARG A 130 -11.59 -15.93 -6.66
N ASP A 131 -12.91 -15.87 -6.81
CA ASP A 131 -13.58 -14.92 -7.70
C ASP A 131 -14.00 -13.69 -6.90
N TYR A 132 -14.03 -12.53 -7.56
CA TYR A 132 -14.46 -11.26 -6.96
C TYR A 132 -15.52 -10.61 -7.83
N ALA A 133 -16.67 -10.31 -7.23
CA ALA A 133 -17.77 -9.61 -7.89
C ALA A 133 -17.46 -8.12 -8.10
N LEU A 134 -18.37 -7.42 -8.78
CA LEU A 134 -18.34 -5.95 -8.88
C LEU A 134 -18.87 -5.34 -7.58
N GLU A 135 -18.04 -5.39 -6.55
CA GLU A 135 -18.41 -4.99 -5.20
C GLU A 135 -17.16 -4.60 -4.41
N LYS A 136 -17.35 -3.80 -3.37
CA LYS A 136 -16.29 -3.48 -2.44
C LYS A 136 -16.25 -4.43 -1.24
N ASN A 137 -15.17 -4.39 -0.48
CA ASN A 137 -15.05 -5.01 0.83
C ASN A 137 -15.20 -6.54 0.82
N GLN A 138 -14.75 -7.19 -0.26
CA GLN A 138 -14.81 -8.64 -0.41
C GLN A 138 -13.61 -9.29 0.27
N SER A 139 -13.86 -10.23 1.19
CA SER A 139 -12.78 -10.93 1.90
C SER A 139 -11.92 -11.78 0.96
N ALA A 140 -10.62 -11.57 0.99
CA ALA A 140 -9.65 -12.37 0.25
C ALA A 140 -8.96 -13.44 1.11
N GLY A 141 -9.03 -13.28 2.43
CA GLY A 141 -8.38 -14.14 3.40
C GLY A 141 -7.57 -13.34 4.41
N CYS A 142 -6.64 -14.00 5.08
CA CYS A 142 -5.81 -13.38 6.09
C CYS A 142 -4.35 -13.78 5.90
N ILE A 143 -3.45 -12.82 6.01
CA ILE A 143 -2.01 -13.03 6.09
C ILE A 143 -1.66 -13.18 7.58
N TYR A 144 -0.86 -14.18 7.90
CA TYR A 144 -0.36 -14.40 9.26
C TYR A 144 1.15 -14.22 9.24
N LEU A 145 1.63 -13.29 10.05
CA LEU A 145 3.06 -13.02 10.23
C LEU A 145 3.48 -13.51 11.62
N ASN A 146 4.34 -14.51 11.64
CA ASN A 146 4.94 -14.96 12.89
C ASN A 146 6.10 -14.02 13.25
N MET A 147 6.04 -13.41 14.42
CA MET A 147 7.03 -12.42 14.85
C MET A 147 8.41 -13.03 15.12
N GLU A 148 8.50 -14.34 15.34
CA GLU A 148 9.80 -15.02 15.49
C GLU A 148 10.62 -15.00 14.21
N ASP A 149 9.94 -14.96 13.05
CA ASP A 149 10.57 -14.97 11.73
C ASP A 149 10.98 -13.56 11.25
N ILE A 150 10.69 -12.52 12.03
CA ILE A 150 10.86 -11.13 11.63
C ILE A 150 11.84 -10.42 12.58
N GLN A 151 12.78 -9.68 12.03
CA GLN A 151 13.78 -8.93 12.78
C GLN A 151 13.14 -7.68 13.45
N PRO A 152 13.37 -7.44 14.75
CA PRO A 152 12.88 -6.22 15.41
C PRO A 152 13.72 -4.99 15.00
N ASP A 153 13.27 -3.84 15.43
CA ASP A 153 13.88 -2.52 15.22
C ASP A 153 14.09 -2.15 13.74
N CYS A 154 13.17 -2.63 12.90
CA CYS A 154 13.20 -2.40 11.46
C CYS A 154 11.86 -1.89 10.93
N ALA A 155 11.95 -1.13 9.85
CA ALA A 155 10.80 -0.75 9.05
C ALA A 155 10.57 -1.80 7.96
N TYR A 156 9.32 -2.16 7.76
CA TYR A 156 8.88 -3.15 6.77
C TYR A 156 7.81 -2.57 5.84
N VAL A 157 7.67 -3.17 4.69
CA VAL A 157 6.56 -2.91 3.76
C VAL A 157 5.88 -4.23 3.45
N LEU A 158 4.60 -4.31 3.73
CA LEU A 158 3.75 -5.38 3.20
C LEU A 158 3.31 -4.97 1.80
N ARG A 159 3.69 -5.74 0.81
CA ARG A 159 3.23 -5.63 -0.57
C ARG A 159 2.24 -6.74 -0.87
N VAL A 160 1.10 -6.39 -1.42
CA VAL A 160 0.08 -7.34 -1.86
C VAL A 160 -0.25 -7.06 -3.32
N SER A 161 -0.30 -8.09 -4.14
CA SER A 161 -0.52 -7.95 -5.58
C SER A 161 -1.40 -9.05 -6.16
N ILE A 162 -2.07 -8.71 -7.25
CA ILE A 162 -2.80 -9.64 -8.12
C ILE A 162 -2.46 -9.36 -9.58
N GLU A 163 -2.54 -10.40 -10.39
CA GLU A 163 -2.63 -10.21 -11.84
C GLU A 163 -4.11 -10.32 -12.24
N ALA A 164 -4.65 -9.25 -12.80
CA ALA A 164 -6.03 -9.16 -13.24
C ALA A 164 -6.10 -8.49 -14.61
N ASN A 165 -6.76 -9.15 -15.56
CA ASN A 165 -6.96 -8.63 -16.93
C ASN A 165 -5.65 -8.21 -17.64
N GLY A 166 -4.56 -8.95 -17.40
CA GLY A 166 -3.23 -8.66 -17.97
C GLY A 166 -2.52 -7.45 -17.37
N LYS A 167 -2.99 -6.96 -16.22
CA LYS A 167 -2.36 -5.91 -15.44
C LYS A 167 -2.01 -6.41 -14.06
N ILE A 168 -0.93 -5.90 -13.50
CA ILE A 168 -0.61 -6.07 -12.09
C ILE A 168 -1.29 -4.94 -11.31
N VAL A 169 -2.12 -5.32 -10.36
CA VAL A 169 -2.69 -4.43 -9.36
C VAL A 169 -2.01 -4.72 -8.05
N GLU A 170 -1.45 -3.70 -7.42
CA GLU A 170 -0.75 -3.85 -6.16
C GLU A 170 -1.09 -2.73 -5.18
N ASN A 171 -0.89 -3.00 -3.89
CA ASN A 171 -0.90 -1.99 -2.86
C ASN A 171 0.17 -2.31 -1.81
N THR A 172 0.62 -1.29 -1.07
CA THR A 172 1.72 -1.40 -0.11
C THR A 172 1.39 -0.66 1.17
N TRP A 173 1.81 -1.24 2.31
CA TRP A 173 1.64 -0.64 3.63
C TRP A 173 2.94 -0.73 4.41
N PRO A 174 3.55 0.44 4.74
CA PRO A 174 4.71 0.48 5.61
C PRO A 174 4.31 0.31 7.08
N PHE A 175 5.12 -0.39 7.87
CA PHE A 175 4.98 -0.47 9.32
C PHE A 175 6.32 -0.75 10.00
N TRP A 176 6.37 -0.46 11.28
CA TRP A 176 7.55 -0.63 12.11
C TRP A 176 7.35 -1.77 13.12
N ILE A 177 8.35 -2.64 13.27
CA ILE A 177 8.37 -3.71 14.26
C ILE A 177 9.53 -3.44 15.25
N PHE A 178 9.24 -3.39 16.54
CA PHE A 178 10.21 -3.16 17.62
C PHE A 178 10.04 -4.17 18.77
#